data_bb1511ef613727a280aa812b39fd559f
#
_entry.id   bb1511ef613727a280aa812b39fd559f
#
_cell.length_a   1.000
_cell.length_b   1.000
_cell.length_c   1.000
_cell.angle_alpha   90.00
_cell.angle_beta   90.00
_cell.angle_gamma   90.00
#
_symmetry.space_group_name_H-M   'P 1'
#
loop_
_entity.id
_entity.type
_entity.pdbx_description
1 polymer ?
#
loop_
_entity_poly.entity_id
_entity_poly.type
_entity_poly.pdbx_seq_one_letter_code
_entity_poly.pdbx_strand_id
1 'polypeptide(L)'
;MCNRCKLADPDWPFRYGSSLAARLPAIPPWWQALIEFAATRHHPGGAVTILRHAGRVISADSSAGPRQILVSATRADGTYDAAGRSLAAFFTSQGLILPGDEASRRAAARRQRYLDAVPAGFAGAVAAFNDSQFAEQDRARRAGRRQLSDITLEGRLRILRDLARHLTTAGRITSWAEVTTADLEDFLASRPRSRRQDTYVLRRYFAWARQRKLILIDPARPLRLGPQPGFTGTVLDAGTQRALLRRWTNPATHPHERLAGLLALLHAASSAQIRGLTVTGIDARHRTLALAGRPFPTPSDPATWAAVQACLAHRDRLATVNPHVIVTGTTRTGDAPADGSYLSSRLTPADTTPSACRQTRIAQLVNDLDPKLTAAALGMRDSGLVRYLADNVAHDRLHHTKPG
;
A
#
# COMPACT_ATOMS: atom_id res chain seq x y z
N MET A 1 37.64 -19.35 8.82
CA MET A 1 36.42 -18.79 9.48
C MET A 1 35.19 -19.43 8.85
N CYS A 2 34.32 -20.05 9.65
CA CYS A 2 33.11 -20.72 9.15
C CYS A 2 32.07 -19.68 8.69
N ASN A 3 31.06 -20.09 7.87
CA ASN A 3 30.05 -19.18 7.37
C ASN A 3 29.24 -18.50 8.49
N ARG A 4 28.98 -19.20 9.60
CA ARG A 4 28.27 -18.65 10.77
C ARG A 4 29.03 -17.52 11.42
N CYS A 5 30.36 -17.68 11.57
CA CYS A 5 31.24 -16.65 12.13
C CYS A 5 31.35 -15.43 11.22
N LYS A 6 31.42 -15.63 9.89
CA LYS A 6 31.44 -14.54 8.90
C LYS A 6 30.14 -13.72 8.94
N LEU A 7 28.99 -14.37 9.09
CA LEU A 7 27.71 -13.72 9.17
C LEU A 7 27.46 -12.96 10.47
N ALA A 8 28.16 -13.31 11.54
CA ALA A 8 28.11 -12.63 12.84
C ALA A 8 29.09 -11.47 12.97
N ASP A 9 30.03 -11.35 12.06
CA ASP A 9 31.10 -10.38 12.10
C ASP A 9 30.74 -9.08 11.38
N PRO A 10 30.55 -7.96 12.09
CA PRO A 10 30.16 -6.69 11.48
C PRO A 10 31.18 -6.13 10.49
N ASP A 11 32.46 -6.48 10.66
CA ASP A 11 33.54 -6.02 9.77
C ASP A 11 33.67 -6.88 8.50
N TRP A 12 32.98 -8.01 8.46
CA TRP A 12 33.07 -8.91 7.32
C TRP A 12 32.72 -8.25 5.97
N PRO A 13 31.70 -7.40 5.85
CA PRO A 13 31.40 -6.72 4.59
C PRO A 13 32.54 -5.83 4.09
N PHE A 14 33.24 -5.14 5.00
CA PHE A 14 34.39 -4.28 4.65
C PHE A 14 35.57 -5.13 4.12
N ARG A 15 35.93 -6.17 4.83
CA ARG A 15 37.01 -7.09 4.37
C ARG A 15 36.65 -7.78 3.07
N TYR A 16 35.43 -8.24 2.92
CA TYR A 16 34.93 -8.84 1.68
C TYR A 16 34.93 -7.85 0.52
N GLY A 17 34.43 -6.65 0.71
CA GLY A 17 34.36 -5.59 -0.30
C GLY A 17 35.73 -5.16 -0.79
N SER A 18 36.69 -4.99 0.12
CA SER A 18 38.09 -4.69 -0.21
C SER A 18 38.77 -5.84 -0.95
N SER A 19 38.57 -7.08 -0.51
CA SER A 19 39.10 -8.26 -1.20
C SER A 19 38.46 -8.45 -2.60
N LEU A 20 37.21 -8.07 -2.78
CA LEU A 20 36.54 -8.11 -4.06
C LEU A 20 37.07 -7.01 -4.98
N ALA A 21 37.25 -5.78 -4.46
CA ALA A 21 37.82 -4.65 -5.21
C ALA A 21 39.18 -4.99 -5.83
N ALA A 22 40.06 -5.66 -5.05
CA ALA A 22 41.37 -6.08 -5.55
C ALA A 22 41.35 -7.07 -6.73
N ARG A 23 40.18 -7.65 -7.01
CA ARG A 23 39.96 -8.61 -8.10
C ARG A 23 39.11 -8.04 -9.25
N LEU A 24 38.57 -6.82 -9.10
CA LEU A 24 37.83 -6.18 -10.16
C LEU A 24 38.76 -5.65 -11.25
N PRO A 25 38.38 -5.77 -12.54
CA PRO A 25 39.17 -5.24 -13.64
C PRO A 25 39.27 -3.71 -13.61
N ALA A 26 38.27 -3.04 -13.04
CA ALA A 26 38.26 -1.61 -12.75
C ALA A 26 37.43 -1.35 -11.47
N ILE A 27 37.96 -0.51 -10.56
CA ILE A 27 37.26 -0.16 -9.32
C ILE A 27 36.46 1.11 -9.59
N PRO A 28 35.10 1.07 -9.55
CA PRO A 28 34.29 2.26 -9.73
C PRO A 28 34.53 3.28 -8.60
N PRO A 29 34.47 4.59 -8.86
CA PRO A 29 34.69 5.63 -7.84
C PRO A 29 33.76 5.52 -6.64
N TRP A 30 32.55 4.96 -6.82
CA TRP A 30 31.54 4.78 -5.79
C TRP A 30 31.67 3.46 -5.01
N TRP A 31 32.65 2.60 -5.30
CA TRP A 31 32.76 1.26 -4.70
C TRP A 31 32.95 1.30 -3.18
N GLN A 32 33.83 2.17 -2.69
CA GLN A 32 34.05 2.32 -1.25
C GLN A 32 32.77 2.79 -0.55
N ALA A 33 32.08 3.77 -1.10
CA ALA A 33 30.80 4.23 -0.57
C ALA A 33 29.72 3.14 -0.59
N LEU A 34 29.73 2.22 -1.58
CA LEU A 34 28.85 1.06 -1.60
C LEU A 34 29.14 0.07 -0.47
N ILE A 35 30.42 -0.16 -0.17
CA ILE A 35 30.81 -1.02 0.98
C ILE A 35 30.24 -0.44 2.28
N GLU A 36 30.46 0.84 2.53
CA GLU A 36 29.98 1.55 3.73
C GLU A 36 28.45 1.54 3.80
N PHE A 37 27.78 1.85 2.71
CA PHE A 37 26.32 1.80 2.61
C PHE A 37 25.78 0.40 2.93
N ALA A 38 26.36 -0.63 2.32
CA ALA A 38 25.93 -2.01 2.53
C ALA A 38 26.18 -2.48 3.96
N ALA A 39 27.36 -2.21 4.52
CA ALA A 39 27.75 -2.61 5.86
C ALA A 39 26.89 -1.94 6.95
N THR A 40 26.56 -0.66 6.77
CA THR A 40 25.79 0.09 7.77
C THR A 40 24.29 -0.21 7.74
N ARG A 41 23.74 -0.57 6.57
CA ARG A 41 22.30 -0.75 6.39
C ARG A 41 21.82 -2.20 6.38
N HIS A 42 22.73 -3.15 6.25
CA HIS A 42 22.39 -4.57 6.13
C HIS A 42 23.14 -5.43 7.14
N HIS A 43 22.52 -6.56 7.49
CA HIS A 43 23.24 -7.64 8.16
C HIS A 43 24.43 -8.09 7.27
N PRO A 44 25.56 -8.53 7.85
CA PRO A 44 26.78 -8.85 7.09
C PRO A 44 26.56 -9.74 5.86
N GLY A 45 25.71 -10.77 5.97
CA GLY A 45 25.41 -11.64 4.84
C GLY A 45 24.62 -10.94 3.71
N GLY A 46 23.72 -10.02 4.05
CA GLY A 46 23.00 -9.20 3.10
C GLY A 46 23.91 -8.20 2.38
N ALA A 47 24.79 -7.55 3.15
CA ALA A 47 25.80 -6.64 2.61
C ALA A 47 26.71 -7.35 1.59
N VAL A 48 27.24 -8.51 1.94
CA VAL A 48 28.08 -9.33 1.05
C VAL A 48 27.31 -9.74 -0.23
N THR A 49 26.03 -10.03 -0.12
CA THR A 49 25.20 -10.38 -1.31
C THR A 49 25.07 -9.21 -2.28
N ILE A 50 24.89 -7.99 -1.77
CA ILE A 50 24.82 -6.76 -2.57
C ILE A 50 26.17 -6.51 -3.26
N LEU A 51 27.28 -6.55 -2.50
CA LEU A 51 28.64 -6.37 -3.03
C LEU A 51 28.98 -7.42 -4.08
N ARG A 52 28.65 -8.69 -3.83
CA ARG A 52 28.86 -9.79 -4.78
C ARG A 52 28.09 -9.59 -6.06
N HIS A 53 26.83 -9.12 -5.97
CA HIS A 53 26.02 -8.86 -7.16
C HIS A 53 26.67 -7.78 -8.04
N ALA A 54 26.98 -6.62 -7.46
CA ALA A 54 27.63 -5.53 -8.18
C ALA A 54 29.00 -5.94 -8.75
N GLY A 55 29.83 -6.61 -7.93
CA GLY A 55 31.14 -7.08 -8.35
C GLY A 55 31.09 -8.10 -9.49
N ARG A 56 30.13 -9.01 -9.50
CA ARG A 56 29.95 -9.97 -10.59
C ARG A 56 29.65 -9.28 -11.93
N VAL A 57 28.78 -8.26 -11.92
CA VAL A 57 28.44 -7.51 -13.15
C VAL A 57 29.67 -6.73 -13.66
N ILE A 58 30.41 -6.07 -12.77
CA ILE A 58 31.63 -5.31 -13.12
C ILE A 58 32.73 -6.27 -13.62
N SER A 59 32.83 -7.46 -13.04
CA SER A 59 33.82 -8.47 -13.50
C SER A 59 33.49 -9.01 -14.89
N ALA A 60 32.23 -9.07 -15.26
CA ALA A 60 31.77 -9.49 -16.59
C ALA A 60 31.91 -8.36 -17.63
N ASP A 61 31.70 -7.11 -17.22
CA ASP A 61 31.82 -5.92 -18.04
C ASP A 61 32.39 -4.78 -17.19
N SER A 62 33.67 -4.46 -17.40
CA SER A 62 34.38 -3.41 -16.64
C SER A 62 33.82 -2.00 -16.86
N SER A 63 33.06 -1.80 -17.95
CA SER A 63 32.39 -0.55 -18.29
C SER A 63 30.97 -0.46 -17.69
N ALA A 64 30.50 -1.52 -17.01
CA ALA A 64 29.16 -1.59 -16.48
C ALA A 64 28.88 -0.48 -15.46
N GLY A 65 27.99 0.43 -15.82
CA GLY A 65 27.51 1.50 -14.94
C GLY A 65 26.35 1.08 -14.05
N PRO A 66 25.88 1.99 -13.17
CA PRO A 66 24.77 1.74 -12.24
C PRO A 66 23.52 1.16 -12.89
N ARG A 67 23.17 1.61 -14.09
CA ARG A 67 21.97 1.14 -14.81
C ARG A 67 22.10 -0.33 -15.24
N GLN A 68 23.24 -0.76 -15.77
CA GLN A 68 23.46 -2.15 -16.18
C GLN A 68 23.45 -3.09 -14.96
N ILE A 69 24.02 -2.65 -13.84
CA ILE A 69 23.98 -3.40 -12.59
C ILE A 69 22.52 -3.59 -12.11
N LEU A 70 21.67 -2.56 -12.23
CA LEU A 70 20.25 -2.68 -11.87
C LEU A 70 19.45 -3.54 -12.86
N VAL A 71 19.76 -3.51 -14.14
CA VAL A 71 19.13 -4.40 -15.13
C VAL A 71 19.39 -5.86 -14.78
N SER A 72 20.61 -6.22 -14.37
CA SER A 72 20.95 -7.59 -13.96
C SER A 72 20.27 -8.05 -12.66
N ALA A 73 19.79 -7.13 -11.83
CA ALA A 73 19.03 -7.36 -10.61
C ALA A 73 17.51 -7.26 -10.82
N THR A 74 17.06 -7.11 -12.08
CA THR A 74 15.64 -7.00 -12.43
C THR A 74 15.07 -8.39 -12.70
N ARG A 75 13.93 -8.69 -12.07
CA ARG A 75 13.16 -9.91 -12.29
C ARG A 75 12.39 -9.85 -13.60
N ALA A 76 11.89 -11.00 -14.05
CA ALA A 76 11.07 -11.09 -15.26
C ALA A 76 9.82 -10.17 -15.24
N ASP A 77 9.29 -9.88 -14.04
CA ASP A 77 8.14 -8.99 -13.85
C ASP A 77 8.53 -7.50 -13.81
N GLY A 78 9.77 -7.13 -14.09
CA GLY A 78 10.28 -5.76 -14.10
C GLY A 78 10.55 -5.18 -12.71
N THR A 79 10.37 -5.94 -11.62
CA THR A 79 10.72 -5.51 -10.27
C THR A 79 12.16 -5.85 -9.93
N TYR A 80 12.76 -5.11 -8.99
CA TYR A 80 14.07 -5.47 -8.48
C TYR A 80 13.99 -6.62 -7.48
N ASP A 81 15.00 -7.47 -7.45
CA ASP A 81 15.25 -8.39 -6.36
C ASP A 81 15.73 -7.64 -5.08
N ALA A 82 16.10 -8.37 -4.03
CA ALA A 82 16.52 -7.74 -2.77
C ALA A 82 17.81 -6.92 -2.92
N ALA A 83 18.79 -7.43 -3.69
CA ALA A 83 20.04 -6.73 -3.93
C ALA A 83 19.83 -5.50 -4.82
N GLY A 84 19.04 -5.63 -5.88
CA GLY A 84 18.70 -4.55 -6.79
C GLY A 84 17.97 -3.38 -6.13
N ARG A 85 17.07 -3.64 -5.17
CA ARG A 85 16.43 -2.57 -4.39
C ARG A 85 17.43 -1.77 -3.56
N SER A 86 18.38 -2.46 -2.93
CA SER A 86 19.43 -1.82 -2.13
C SER A 86 20.43 -1.03 -3.00
N LEU A 87 20.81 -1.60 -4.15
CA LEU A 87 21.64 -0.93 -5.13
C LEU A 87 20.94 0.30 -5.72
N ALA A 88 19.66 0.22 -6.04
CA ALA A 88 18.88 1.35 -6.51
C ALA A 88 18.81 2.48 -5.47
N ALA A 89 18.59 2.14 -4.19
CA ALA A 89 18.60 3.10 -3.10
C ALA A 89 19.98 3.76 -2.97
N PHE A 90 21.07 2.98 -3.02
CA PHE A 90 22.43 3.48 -3.00
C PHE A 90 22.71 4.43 -4.18
N PHE A 91 22.51 3.99 -5.40
CA PHE A 91 22.80 4.81 -6.58
C PHE A 91 21.97 6.09 -6.63
N THR A 92 20.72 6.04 -6.14
CA THR A 92 19.89 7.24 -6.00
C THR A 92 20.47 8.19 -4.97
N SER A 93 20.91 7.69 -3.80
CA SER A 93 21.51 8.52 -2.73
C SER A 93 22.82 9.18 -3.15
N GLN A 94 23.54 8.58 -4.11
CA GLN A 94 24.76 9.12 -4.67
C GLN A 94 24.53 10.01 -5.90
N GLY A 95 23.27 10.22 -6.31
CA GLY A 95 22.94 10.99 -7.52
C GLY A 95 23.35 10.33 -8.84
N LEU A 96 23.76 9.06 -8.82
CA LEU A 96 24.21 8.31 -10.00
C LEU A 96 23.05 7.84 -10.88
N ILE A 97 21.85 7.77 -10.33
CA ILE A 97 20.60 7.54 -11.05
C ILE A 97 19.51 8.46 -10.50
N LEU A 98 18.53 8.75 -11.34
CA LEU A 98 17.32 9.44 -10.86
C LEU A 98 16.51 8.51 -9.94
N PRO A 99 15.80 9.05 -8.93
CA PRO A 99 14.91 8.28 -8.10
C PRO A 99 13.95 7.48 -8.98
N GLY A 100 14.04 6.18 -8.89
CA GLY A 100 13.12 5.29 -9.59
C GLY A 100 11.87 5.06 -8.75
N ASP A 101 10.70 5.17 -9.35
CA ASP A 101 9.45 4.84 -8.68
C ASP A 101 9.24 3.32 -8.62
N GLU A 102 9.83 2.68 -7.62
CA GLU A 102 9.69 1.24 -7.38
C GLU A 102 8.22 0.87 -7.09
N ALA A 103 7.45 1.78 -6.51
CA ALA A 103 6.02 1.57 -6.27
C ALA A 103 5.26 1.47 -7.60
N SER A 104 5.55 2.36 -8.54
CA SER A 104 4.99 2.32 -9.91
C SER A 104 5.41 1.08 -10.67
N ARG A 105 6.68 0.64 -10.56
CA ARG A 105 7.12 -0.63 -11.19
C ARG A 105 6.37 -1.83 -10.64
N ARG A 106 6.22 -1.93 -9.32
CA ARG A 106 5.43 -2.99 -8.69
C ARG A 106 3.96 -2.95 -9.10
N ALA A 107 3.39 -1.74 -9.18
CA ALA A 107 2.02 -1.56 -9.64
C ALA A 107 1.88 -1.99 -11.11
N ALA A 108 2.83 -1.62 -11.98
CA ALA A 108 2.87 -2.05 -13.37
C ALA A 108 2.96 -3.58 -13.49
N ALA A 109 3.85 -4.22 -12.73
CA ALA A 109 3.99 -5.68 -12.71
C ALA A 109 2.70 -6.38 -12.23
N ARG A 110 2.00 -5.82 -11.23
CA ARG A 110 0.70 -6.35 -10.80
C ARG A 110 -0.36 -6.21 -11.88
N ARG A 111 -0.42 -5.06 -12.55
CA ARG A 111 -1.35 -4.85 -13.68
C ARG A 111 -1.08 -5.81 -14.82
N GLN A 112 0.20 -6.02 -15.17
CA GLN A 112 0.58 -6.96 -16.23
C GLN A 112 0.08 -8.36 -15.92
N ARG A 113 0.24 -8.85 -14.68
CA ARG A 113 -0.31 -10.15 -14.26
C ARG A 113 -1.83 -10.24 -14.39
N TYR A 114 -2.56 -9.14 -14.18
CA TYR A 114 -4.00 -9.14 -14.43
C TYR A 114 -4.31 -9.23 -15.92
N LEU A 115 -3.55 -8.51 -16.77
CA LEU A 115 -3.71 -8.54 -18.24
C LEU A 115 -3.39 -9.93 -18.81
N ASP A 116 -2.26 -10.53 -18.39
CA ASP A 116 -1.83 -11.88 -18.82
C ASP A 116 -2.85 -12.96 -18.44
N ALA A 117 -3.65 -12.70 -17.42
CA ALA A 117 -4.65 -13.63 -16.92
C ALA A 117 -6.05 -13.42 -17.55
N VAL A 118 -6.21 -12.50 -18.49
CA VAL A 118 -7.44 -12.30 -19.28
C VAL A 118 -7.50 -13.31 -20.42
N PRO A 119 -8.60 -14.02 -20.63
CA PRO A 119 -8.77 -14.93 -21.79
C PRO A 119 -8.53 -14.21 -23.13
N ALA A 120 -7.94 -14.91 -24.09
CA ALA A 120 -7.39 -14.36 -25.34
C ALA A 120 -8.39 -13.48 -26.12
N GLY A 121 -9.66 -13.91 -26.27
CA GLY A 121 -10.68 -13.16 -27.01
C GLY A 121 -11.07 -11.83 -26.36
N PHE A 122 -10.74 -11.63 -25.09
CA PHE A 122 -11.04 -10.42 -24.32
C PHE A 122 -9.80 -9.53 -24.08
N ALA A 123 -8.60 -10.09 -24.22
CA ALA A 123 -7.35 -9.49 -23.75
C ALA A 123 -7.01 -8.18 -24.45
N GLY A 124 -7.13 -8.11 -25.78
CA GLY A 124 -6.75 -6.92 -26.55
C GLY A 124 -7.54 -5.65 -26.14
N ALA A 125 -8.84 -5.79 -25.94
CA ALA A 125 -9.68 -4.68 -25.52
C ALA A 125 -9.39 -4.24 -24.06
N VAL A 126 -9.11 -5.18 -23.15
CA VAL A 126 -8.75 -4.86 -21.77
C VAL A 126 -7.39 -4.14 -21.71
N ALA A 127 -6.42 -4.57 -22.50
CA ALA A 127 -5.13 -3.90 -22.61
C ALA A 127 -5.29 -2.46 -23.14
N ALA A 128 -6.03 -2.27 -24.23
CA ALA A 128 -6.33 -0.95 -24.80
C ALA A 128 -7.09 -0.03 -23.81
N PHE A 129 -7.99 -0.59 -23.02
CA PHE A 129 -8.66 0.15 -21.94
C PHE A 129 -7.68 0.57 -20.85
N ASN A 130 -6.79 -0.32 -20.42
CA ASN A 130 -5.73 0.01 -19.46
C ASN A 130 -4.89 1.19 -19.97
N ASP A 131 -4.43 1.16 -21.22
CA ASP A 131 -3.62 2.22 -21.82
C ASP A 131 -4.38 3.55 -21.90
N SER A 132 -5.68 3.50 -22.21
CA SER A 132 -6.52 4.70 -22.22
C SER A 132 -6.63 5.35 -20.85
N GLN A 133 -6.64 4.56 -19.77
CA GLN A 133 -6.68 5.07 -18.40
C GLN A 133 -5.37 5.71 -17.98
N PHE A 134 -4.22 5.20 -18.45
CA PHE A 134 -2.93 5.85 -18.24
C PHE A 134 -2.84 7.17 -18.98
N ALA A 135 -3.28 7.21 -20.24
CA ALA A 135 -3.34 8.47 -20.98
C ALA A 135 -4.25 9.50 -20.30
N GLU A 136 -5.35 9.08 -19.67
CA GLU A 136 -6.21 9.94 -18.85
C GLU A 136 -5.49 10.43 -17.58
N GLN A 137 -4.76 9.56 -16.88
CA GLN A 137 -3.94 9.94 -15.73
C GLN A 137 -2.87 10.97 -16.10
N ASP A 138 -2.17 10.77 -17.19
CA ASP A 138 -1.14 11.71 -17.65
C ASP A 138 -1.73 13.07 -18.01
N ARG A 139 -2.91 13.10 -18.61
CA ARG A 139 -3.65 14.35 -18.84
C ARG A 139 -4.06 15.01 -17.53
N ALA A 140 -4.57 14.23 -16.57
CA ALA A 140 -4.96 14.74 -15.26
C ALA A 140 -3.76 15.32 -14.50
N ARG A 141 -2.60 14.62 -14.54
CA ARG A 141 -1.35 15.08 -13.93
C ARG A 141 -0.89 16.41 -14.53
N ARG A 142 -0.86 16.52 -15.86
CA ARG A 142 -0.48 17.77 -16.56
C ARG A 142 -1.43 18.91 -16.25
N ALA A 143 -2.71 18.62 -16.01
CA ALA A 143 -3.72 19.60 -15.64
C ALA A 143 -3.79 19.89 -14.12
N GLY A 144 -2.86 19.41 -13.31
CA GLY A 144 -2.86 19.56 -11.85
C GLY A 144 -4.04 18.90 -11.14
N ARG A 145 -4.77 17.99 -11.83
CA ARG A 145 -5.93 17.30 -11.26
C ARG A 145 -5.50 16.06 -10.48
N ARG A 146 -6.35 15.66 -9.53
CA ARG A 146 -6.13 14.42 -8.76
C ARG A 146 -6.12 13.20 -9.68
N GLN A 147 -5.03 12.44 -9.60
CA GLN A 147 -4.87 11.18 -10.31
C GLN A 147 -5.63 10.04 -9.60
N LEU A 148 -5.99 9.02 -10.36
CA LEU A 148 -6.45 7.75 -9.79
C LEU A 148 -5.26 7.03 -9.15
N SER A 149 -5.49 6.33 -8.05
CA SER A 149 -4.47 5.47 -7.46
C SER A 149 -4.27 4.20 -8.28
N ASP A 150 -3.04 3.64 -8.26
CA ASP A 150 -2.75 2.35 -8.88
C ASP A 150 -3.70 1.25 -8.39
N ILE A 151 -4.06 1.24 -7.11
CA ILE A 151 -5.03 0.30 -6.54
C ILE A 151 -6.39 0.39 -7.24
N THR A 152 -6.82 1.60 -7.61
CA THR A 152 -8.07 1.81 -8.35
C THR A 152 -7.98 1.22 -9.76
N LEU A 153 -6.86 1.41 -10.46
CA LEU A 153 -6.63 0.86 -11.81
C LEU A 153 -6.53 -0.67 -11.76
N GLU A 154 -5.77 -1.21 -10.82
CA GLU A 154 -5.66 -2.65 -10.59
C GLU A 154 -7.03 -3.28 -10.28
N GLY A 155 -7.84 -2.61 -9.44
CA GLY A 155 -9.20 -3.03 -9.13
C GLY A 155 -10.10 -3.12 -10.35
N ARG A 156 -9.98 -2.17 -11.29
CA ARG A 156 -10.73 -2.20 -12.56
C ARG A 156 -10.31 -3.38 -13.44
N LEU A 157 -9.00 -3.58 -13.61
CA LEU A 157 -8.49 -4.71 -14.39
C LEU A 157 -8.90 -6.06 -13.80
N ARG A 158 -8.86 -6.18 -12.47
CA ARG A 158 -9.33 -7.39 -11.78
C ARG A 158 -10.79 -7.70 -12.10
N ILE A 159 -11.67 -6.70 -12.06
CA ILE A 159 -13.09 -6.89 -12.34
C ILE A 159 -13.29 -7.33 -13.80
N LEU A 160 -12.61 -6.71 -14.77
CA LEU A 160 -12.70 -7.08 -16.18
C LEU A 160 -12.13 -8.48 -16.45
N ARG A 161 -11.02 -8.85 -15.84
CA ARG A 161 -10.48 -10.22 -15.89
C ARG A 161 -11.49 -11.22 -15.32
N ASP A 162 -12.07 -10.91 -14.16
CA ASP A 162 -13.01 -11.82 -13.49
C ASP A 162 -14.29 -11.99 -14.32
N LEU A 163 -14.81 -10.91 -14.94
CA LEU A 163 -15.92 -11.00 -15.88
C LEU A 163 -15.56 -11.83 -17.10
N ALA A 164 -14.42 -11.58 -17.77
CA ALA A 164 -13.98 -12.33 -18.93
C ALA A 164 -13.87 -13.84 -18.63
N ARG A 165 -13.35 -14.20 -17.45
CA ARG A 165 -13.30 -15.60 -16.99
C ARG A 165 -14.67 -16.18 -16.75
N HIS A 166 -15.59 -15.45 -16.12
CA HIS A 166 -16.97 -15.87 -15.90
C HIS A 166 -17.66 -16.19 -17.22
N LEU A 167 -17.54 -15.32 -18.21
CA LEU A 167 -18.12 -15.48 -19.55
C LEU A 167 -17.52 -16.69 -20.29
N THR A 168 -16.20 -16.89 -20.18
CA THR A 168 -15.51 -18.04 -20.80
C THR A 168 -15.91 -19.37 -20.16
N THR A 169 -16.05 -19.39 -18.82
CA THR A 169 -16.44 -20.61 -18.09
C THR A 169 -17.88 -21.05 -18.44
N ALA A 170 -18.76 -20.10 -18.71
CA ALA A 170 -20.11 -20.38 -19.21
C ALA A 170 -20.12 -20.95 -20.64
N GLY A 171 -18.97 -20.97 -21.33
CA GLY A 171 -18.75 -21.68 -22.62
C GLY A 171 -19.43 -21.09 -23.84
N ARG A 172 -20.04 -19.89 -23.73
CA ARG A 172 -20.89 -19.31 -24.77
C ARG A 172 -20.34 -18.04 -25.41
N ILE A 173 -19.45 -17.32 -24.75
CA ILE A 173 -19.03 -15.98 -25.15
C ILE A 173 -17.52 -15.95 -25.27
N THR A 174 -17.02 -15.54 -26.41
CA THR A 174 -15.59 -15.48 -26.74
C THR A 174 -15.08 -14.07 -26.96
N SER A 175 -15.98 -13.08 -27.10
CA SER A 175 -15.62 -11.68 -27.35
C SER A 175 -16.54 -10.71 -26.62
N TRP A 176 -16.06 -9.48 -26.42
CA TRP A 176 -16.85 -8.40 -25.81
C TRP A 176 -18.08 -7.99 -26.63
N ALA A 177 -18.07 -8.23 -27.94
CA ALA A 177 -19.18 -7.88 -28.82
C ALA A 177 -20.44 -8.74 -28.60
N GLU A 178 -20.27 -9.94 -28.06
CA GLU A 178 -21.33 -10.91 -27.79
C GLU A 178 -22.00 -10.72 -26.43
N VAL A 179 -21.37 -9.91 -25.53
CA VAL A 179 -21.83 -9.74 -24.15
C VAL A 179 -23.17 -9.03 -24.11
N THR A 180 -24.12 -9.61 -23.39
CA THR A 180 -25.46 -9.06 -23.18
C THR A 180 -25.63 -8.46 -21.78
N THR A 181 -26.72 -7.73 -21.57
CA THR A 181 -27.07 -7.22 -20.22
C THR A 181 -27.33 -8.37 -19.25
N ALA A 182 -27.93 -9.48 -19.72
CA ALA A 182 -28.18 -10.65 -18.88
C ALA A 182 -26.90 -11.29 -18.35
N ASP A 183 -25.85 -11.39 -19.18
CA ASP A 183 -24.56 -11.91 -18.76
C ASP A 183 -23.90 -11.06 -17.67
N LEU A 184 -24.06 -9.72 -17.77
CA LEU A 184 -23.57 -8.80 -16.77
C LEU A 184 -24.36 -8.90 -15.45
N GLU A 185 -25.69 -9.05 -15.53
CA GLU A 185 -26.53 -9.26 -14.34
C GLU A 185 -26.19 -10.56 -13.63
N ASP A 186 -25.95 -11.66 -14.37
CA ASP A 186 -25.50 -12.94 -13.83
C ASP A 186 -24.16 -12.81 -13.10
N PHE A 187 -23.17 -12.17 -13.71
CA PHE A 187 -21.90 -11.88 -13.07
C PHE A 187 -22.07 -11.07 -11.80
N LEU A 188 -22.90 -10.01 -11.83
CA LEU A 188 -23.14 -9.14 -10.69
C LEU A 188 -23.94 -9.85 -9.58
N ALA A 189 -24.83 -10.78 -9.92
CA ALA A 189 -25.56 -11.60 -8.96
C ALA A 189 -24.64 -12.52 -8.15
N SER A 190 -23.58 -13.05 -8.78
CA SER A 190 -22.57 -13.85 -8.09
C SER A 190 -21.71 -13.04 -7.11
N ARG A 191 -21.77 -11.70 -7.13
CA ARG A 191 -20.91 -10.77 -6.38
C ARG A 191 -21.67 -9.68 -5.62
N PRO A 192 -22.64 -10.02 -4.78
CA PRO A 192 -23.56 -9.04 -4.17
C PRO A 192 -22.84 -7.95 -3.37
N ARG A 193 -21.76 -8.30 -2.65
CA ARG A 193 -21.00 -7.35 -1.80
C ARG A 193 -20.26 -6.27 -2.61
N SER A 194 -19.83 -6.58 -3.83
CA SER A 194 -19.09 -5.66 -4.71
C SER A 194 -19.95 -5.12 -5.87
N ARG A 195 -21.22 -5.53 -5.98
CA ARG A 195 -22.12 -5.24 -7.10
C ARG A 195 -22.06 -3.78 -7.55
N ARG A 196 -22.15 -2.84 -6.61
CA ARG A 196 -22.12 -1.40 -6.95
C ARG A 196 -20.79 -0.97 -7.58
N GLN A 197 -19.66 -1.41 -7.00
CA GLN A 197 -18.34 -1.09 -7.52
C GLN A 197 -18.12 -1.74 -8.88
N ASP A 198 -18.51 -3.01 -9.00
CA ASP A 198 -18.38 -3.76 -10.25
C ASP A 198 -19.25 -3.11 -11.34
N THR A 199 -20.52 -2.77 -11.06
CA THR A 199 -21.40 -2.04 -11.98
C THR A 199 -20.77 -0.72 -12.44
N TYR A 200 -20.16 0.06 -11.54
CA TYR A 200 -19.49 1.30 -11.93
C TYR A 200 -18.35 1.06 -12.92
N VAL A 201 -17.53 0.03 -12.70
CA VAL A 201 -16.42 -0.32 -13.59
C VAL A 201 -16.93 -0.82 -14.94
N LEU A 202 -17.95 -1.69 -14.94
CA LEU A 202 -18.54 -2.22 -16.17
C LEU A 202 -19.15 -1.11 -17.02
N ARG A 203 -19.96 -0.21 -16.45
CA ARG A 203 -20.50 0.94 -17.18
C ARG A 203 -19.40 1.81 -17.80
N ARG A 204 -18.30 2.04 -17.08
CA ARG A 204 -17.18 2.82 -17.59
C ARG A 204 -16.47 2.10 -18.75
N TYR A 205 -16.23 0.79 -18.61
CA TYR A 205 -15.58 -0.02 -19.63
C TYR A 205 -16.41 -0.11 -20.90
N PHE A 206 -17.69 -0.49 -20.81
CA PHE A 206 -18.54 -0.67 -21.98
C PHE A 206 -18.87 0.63 -22.68
N ALA A 207 -19.04 1.74 -21.96
CA ALA A 207 -19.17 3.07 -22.58
C ALA A 207 -17.90 3.44 -23.36
N TRP A 208 -16.71 3.17 -22.83
CA TRP A 208 -15.43 3.36 -23.52
C TRP A 208 -15.32 2.43 -24.74
N ALA A 209 -15.64 1.16 -24.60
CA ALA A 209 -15.58 0.17 -25.68
C ALA A 209 -16.50 0.55 -26.85
N ARG A 210 -17.73 1.04 -26.55
CA ARG A 210 -18.64 1.56 -27.56
C ARG A 210 -18.08 2.81 -28.25
N GLN A 211 -17.51 3.73 -27.49
CA GLN A 211 -16.89 4.95 -28.05
C GLN A 211 -15.74 4.61 -29.00
N ARG A 212 -15.00 3.52 -28.70
CA ARG A 212 -13.92 2.99 -29.54
C ARG A 212 -14.40 2.06 -30.66
N LYS A 213 -15.71 1.89 -30.83
CA LYS A 213 -16.33 1.01 -31.84
C LYS A 213 -15.92 -0.48 -31.72
N LEU A 214 -15.53 -0.91 -30.54
CA LEU A 214 -15.22 -2.32 -30.25
C LEU A 214 -16.50 -3.14 -30.06
N ILE A 215 -17.59 -2.48 -29.71
CA ILE A 215 -18.93 -3.03 -29.56
C ILE A 215 -19.96 -2.08 -30.21
N LEU A 216 -21.06 -2.61 -30.66
CA LEU A 216 -22.16 -1.80 -31.24
C LEU A 216 -23.12 -1.29 -30.16
N ILE A 217 -23.50 -2.15 -29.24
CA ILE A 217 -24.47 -1.86 -28.18
C ILE A 217 -23.72 -1.94 -26.83
N ASP A 218 -23.96 -0.97 -25.95
CA ASP A 218 -23.43 -0.97 -24.59
C ASP A 218 -24.35 -1.79 -23.66
N PRO A 219 -23.96 -3.02 -23.29
CA PRO A 219 -24.78 -3.90 -22.46
C PRO A 219 -24.86 -3.42 -21.00
N ALA A 220 -23.96 -2.53 -20.57
CA ALA A 220 -23.95 -2.01 -19.21
C ALA A 220 -24.81 -0.74 -19.05
N ARG A 221 -25.32 -0.16 -20.15
CA ARG A 221 -26.17 1.04 -20.10
C ARG A 221 -27.43 0.89 -19.24
N PRO A 222 -28.17 -0.24 -19.28
CA PRO A 222 -29.36 -0.44 -18.47
C PRO A 222 -29.04 -0.68 -16.98
N LEU A 223 -27.82 -1.11 -16.64
CA LEU A 223 -27.44 -1.45 -15.26
C LEU A 223 -27.60 -0.23 -14.36
N ARG A 224 -28.32 -0.38 -13.27
CA ARG A 224 -28.48 0.68 -12.25
C ARG A 224 -27.45 0.51 -11.14
N LEU A 225 -26.85 1.62 -10.71
CA LEU A 225 -25.87 1.60 -9.62
C LEU A 225 -26.49 1.26 -8.25
N GLY A 226 -27.79 1.25 -8.16
CA GLY A 226 -28.50 1.10 -6.88
C GLY A 226 -28.24 2.29 -5.93
N PRO A 227 -28.98 2.43 -4.85
CA PRO A 227 -28.74 3.44 -3.84
C PRO A 227 -27.32 3.25 -3.26
N GLN A 228 -26.73 4.35 -2.81
CA GLN A 228 -25.45 4.25 -2.10
C GLN A 228 -25.73 3.50 -0.80
N PRO A 229 -25.08 2.36 -0.54
CA PRO A 229 -25.30 1.68 0.72
C PRO A 229 -24.89 2.62 1.84
N GLY A 230 -25.64 2.63 2.91
CA GLY A 230 -25.28 3.31 4.13
C GLY A 230 -23.96 2.80 4.70
N PHE A 231 -23.78 2.85 5.98
CA PHE A 231 -22.58 2.32 6.63
C PHE A 231 -22.57 0.77 6.56
N THR A 232 -21.71 0.22 5.75
CA THR A 232 -21.51 -1.24 5.62
C THR A 232 -20.32 -1.75 6.42
N GLY A 233 -19.76 -0.90 7.27
CA GLY A 233 -18.59 -1.23 8.09
C GLY A 233 -18.92 -2.06 9.32
N THR A 234 -17.89 -2.51 9.99
CA THR A 234 -18.01 -3.23 11.27
C THR A 234 -17.80 -2.24 12.41
N VAL A 235 -18.78 -2.16 13.32
CA VAL A 235 -18.63 -1.48 14.61
C VAL A 235 -18.45 -2.56 15.66
N LEU A 236 -17.34 -2.49 16.38
CA LEU A 236 -17.01 -3.42 17.44
C LEU A 236 -17.85 -3.09 18.69
N ASP A 237 -18.39 -4.10 19.35
CA ASP A 237 -19.09 -3.93 20.61
C ASP A 237 -18.14 -3.51 21.75
N ALA A 238 -18.70 -2.99 22.85
CA ALA A 238 -17.92 -2.47 23.96
C ALA A 238 -17.09 -3.56 24.70
N GLY A 239 -17.52 -4.81 24.67
CA GLY A 239 -16.78 -5.94 25.24
C GLY A 239 -15.52 -6.22 24.45
N THR A 240 -15.67 -6.32 23.13
CA THR A 240 -14.56 -6.49 22.17
C THR A 240 -13.56 -5.33 22.24
N GLN A 241 -14.05 -4.08 22.29
CA GLN A 241 -13.16 -2.90 22.42
C GLN A 241 -12.33 -2.96 23.70
N ARG A 242 -12.93 -3.33 24.85
CA ARG A 242 -12.21 -3.49 26.12
C ARG A 242 -11.19 -4.62 26.07
N ALA A 243 -11.51 -5.72 25.41
CA ALA A 243 -10.59 -6.84 25.24
C ALA A 243 -9.38 -6.44 24.40
N LEU A 244 -9.61 -5.74 23.28
CA LEU A 244 -8.56 -5.20 22.41
C LEU A 244 -7.68 -4.18 23.14
N LEU A 245 -8.27 -3.28 23.92
CA LEU A 245 -7.53 -2.32 24.71
C LEU A 245 -6.61 -3.02 25.73
N ARG A 246 -7.13 -4.01 26.48
CA ARG A 246 -6.30 -4.82 27.41
C ARG A 246 -5.15 -5.51 26.69
N ARG A 247 -5.41 -6.08 25.51
CA ARG A 247 -4.40 -6.75 24.71
C ARG A 247 -3.28 -5.78 24.28
N TRP A 248 -3.65 -4.60 23.80
CA TRP A 248 -2.67 -3.64 23.25
C TRP A 248 -1.98 -2.78 24.32
N THR A 249 -2.49 -2.74 25.53
CA THR A 249 -1.79 -2.18 26.68
C THR A 249 -0.81 -3.17 27.31
N ASN A 250 -0.91 -4.47 27.01
CA ASN A 250 0.02 -5.48 27.49
C ASN A 250 1.40 -5.35 26.82
N PRO A 251 2.49 -5.16 27.57
CA PRO A 251 3.86 -5.05 27.01
C PRO A 251 4.33 -6.29 26.23
N ALA A 252 3.78 -7.46 26.50
CA ALA A 252 4.13 -8.70 25.79
C ALA A 252 3.60 -8.74 24.36
N THR A 253 2.62 -7.92 24.01
CA THR A 253 2.10 -7.81 22.65
C THR A 253 3.10 -7.08 21.76
N HIS A 254 3.26 -7.54 20.51
CA HIS A 254 4.21 -6.98 19.56
C HIS A 254 4.04 -5.45 19.40
N PRO A 255 5.10 -4.63 19.46
CA PRO A 255 5.00 -3.17 19.43
C PRO A 255 4.20 -2.61 18.25
N HIS A 256 4.38 -3.16 17.04
CA HIS A 256 3.64 -2.72 15.86
C HIS A 256 2.13 -3.04 15.95
N GLU A 257 1.75 -4.18 16.54
CA GLU A 257 0.35 -4.52 16.78
C GLU A 257 -0.28 -3.52 17.75
N ARG A 258 0.40 -3.27 18.88
CA ARG A 258 -0.04 -2.31 19.91
C ARG A 258 -0.26 -0.93 19.31
N LEU A 259 0.74 -0.39 18.61
CA LEU A 259 0.65 0.95 18.04
C LEU A 259 -0.43 1.04 16.98
N ALA A 260 -0.51 0.06 16.06
CA ALA A 260 -1.50 0.06 14.99
C ALA A 260 -2.92 -0.03 15.55
N GLY A 261 -3.14 -0.91 16.51
CA GLY A 261 -4.44 -1.10 17.16
C GLY A 261 -4.90 0.13 17.93
N LEU A 262 -4.04 0.69 18.78
CA LEU A 262 -4.37 1.87 19.60
C LEU A 262 -4.61 3.10 18.73
N LEU A 263 -3.77 3.37 17.73
CA LEU A 263 -3.98 4.48 16.82
C LEU A 263 -5.28 4.36 16.01
N ALA A 264 -5.63 3.14 15.59
CA ALA A 264 -6.89 2.92 14.88
C ALA A 264 -8.11 3.05 15.81
N LEU A 265 -8.05 2.43 17.00
CA LEU A 265 -9.18 2.33 17.92
C LEU A 265 -9.43 3.62 18.71
N LEU A 266 -8.39 4.30 19.20
CA LEU A 266 -8.54 5.48 20.04
C LEU A 266 -8.50 6.79 19.26
N HIS A 267 -7.69 6.83 18.18
CA HIS A 267 -7.46 8.06 17.40
C HIS A 267 -8.07 8.02 16.00
N ALA A 268 -8.85 6.99 15.66
CA ALA A 268 -9.44 6.82 14.32
C ALA A 268 -8.42 6.93 13.18
N ALA A 269 -7.15 6.54 13.39
CA ALA A 269 -6.12 6.65 12.39
C ALA A 269 -6.34 5.61 11.26
N SER A 270 -6.15 6.03 10.02
CA SER A 270 -6.20 5.11 8.88
C SER A 270 -4.90 4.30 8.76
N SER A 271 -4.95 3.14 8.09
CA SER A 271 -3.74 2.36 7.80
C SER A 271 -2.66 3.18 7.10
N ALA A 272 -3.04 4.12 6.22
CA ALA A 272 -2.08 5.01 5.56
C ALA A 272 -1.42 5.97 6.56
N GLN A 273 -2.18 6.56 7.48
CA GLN A 273 -1.66 7.43 8.54
C GLN A 273 -0.73 6.68 9.49
N ILE A 274 -1.12 5.48 9.90
CA ILE A 274 -0.32 4.63 10.80
C ILE A 274 1.02 4.26 10.17
N ARG A 275 1.00 3.79 8.92
CA ARG A 275 2.21 3.41 8.18
C ARG A 275 3.11 4.60 7.87
N GLY A 276 2.48 5.74 7.55
CA GLY A 276 3.17 6.96 7.18
C GLY A 276 3.73 7.75 8.35
N LEU A 277 3.44 7.37 9.62
CA LEU A 277 3.99 8.05 10.78
C LEU A 277 5.51 7.95 10.79
N THR A 278 6.19 9.10 10.81
CA THR A 278 7.65 9.21 10.83
C THR A 278 8.16 9.52 12.23
N VAL A 279 9.44 9.24 12.48
CA VAL A 279 10.12 9.61 13.74
C VAL A 279 10.09 11.13 13.94
N THR A 280 10.30 11.90 12.87
CA THR A 280 10.22 13.37 12.90
C THR A 280 8.81 13.91 13.14
N GLY A 281 7.78 13.09 12.93
CA GLY A 281 6.38 13.42 13.22
C GLY A 281 5.98 13.19 14.68
N ILE A 282 6.92 12.80 15.55
CA ILE A 282 6.69 12.58 16.99
C ILE A 282 7.24 13.75 17.77
N ASP A 283 6.38 14.47 18.48
CA ASP A 283 6.80 15.46 19.47
C ASP A 283 6.79 14.81 20.86
N ALA A 284 7.98 14.51 21.36
CA ALA A 284 8.13 13.85 22.65
C ALA A 284 7.80 14.78 23.84
N ARG A 285 7.99 16.09 23.67
CA ARG A 285 7.70 17.09 24.73
C ARG A 285 6.21 17.23 24.99
N HIS A 286 5.42 17.30 23.92
CA HIS A 286 3.97 17.50 24.01
C HIS A 286 3.21 16.16 23.87
N ARG A 287 3.89 15.06 23.64
CA ARG A 287 3.30 13.73 23.36
C ARG A 287 2.28 13.77 22.24
N THR A 288 2.64 14.43 21.12
CA THR A 288 1.75 14.54 19.96
C THR A 288 2.33 13.83 18.75
N LEU A 289 1.44 13.43 17.83
CA LEU A 289 1.77 12.70 16.62
C LEU A 289 1.25 13.45 15.39
N ALA A 290 2.13 13.76 14.44
CA ALA A 290 1.77 14.34 13.15
C ALA A 290 1.27 13.23 12.21
N LEU A 291 -0.04 13.01 12.16
CA LEU A 291 -0.66 12.04 11.26
C LEU A 291 -0.99 12.71 9.92
N ALA A 292 -0.51 12.12 8.83
CA ALA A 292 -0.66 12.68 7.49
C ALA A 292 -2.12 13.03 7.14
N GLY A 293 -2.34 14.22 6.59
CA GLY A 293 -3.67 14.71 6.20
C GLY A 293 -4.53 15.23 7.36
N ARG A 294 -4.04 15.27 8.59
CA ARG A 294 -4.70 15.98 9.69
C ARG A 294 -4.19 17.41 9.79
N PRO A 295 -5.05 18.38 10.10
CA PRO A 295 -4.63 19.79 10.20
C PRO A 295 -3.77 20.07 11.43
N PHE A 296 -3.92 19.27 12.49
CA PHE A 296 -3.21 19.44 13.76
C PHE A 296 -2.57 18.15 14.23
N PRO A 297 -1.44 18.22 14.98
CA PRO A 297 -0.86 17.08 15.67
C PRO A 297 -1.89 16.44 16.62
N THR A 298 -1.93 15.14 16.67
CA THR A 298 -2.86 14.36 17.48
C THR A 298 -2.26 14.12 18.86
N PRO A 299 -2.87 14.58 19.97
CA PRO A 299 -2.44 14.23 21.31
C PRO A 299 -2.52 12.73 21.53
N SER A 300 -1.53 12.15 22.20
CA SER A 300 -1.50 10.73 22.52
C SER A 300 -1.91 10.49 23.97
N ASP A 301 -2.82 9.57 24.19
CA ASP A 301 -3.10 9.03 25.52
C ASP A 301 -1.89 8.21 26.05
N PRO A 302 -1.81 7.93 27.35
CA PRO A 302 -0.67 7.22 27.94
C PRO A 302 -0.40 5.84 27.32
N ALA A 303 -1.44 5.08 26.94
CA ALA A 303 -1.29 3.75 26.35
C ALA A 303 -0.70 3.84 24.93
N THR A 304 -1.23 4.76 24.12
CA THR A 304 -0.70 5.04 22.76
C THR A 304 0.74 5.53 22.85
N TRP A 305 1.04 6.43 23.79
CA TRP A 305 2.41 6.92 23.99
C TRP A 305 3.39 5.79 24.35
N ALA A 306 3.01 4.91 25.28
CA ALA A 306 3.81 3.73 25.64
C ALA A 306 4.03 2.79 24.42
N ALA A 307 3.04 2.66 23.54
CA ALA A 307 3.21 1.88 22.31
C ALA A 307 4.15 2.56 21.30
N VAL A 308 4.12 3.89 21.18
CA VAL A 308 5.09 4.67 20.39
C VAL A 308 6.50 4.41 20.88
N GLN A 309 6.75 4.56 22.20
CA GLN A 309 8.06 4.31 22.78
C GLN A 309 8.55 2.87 22.56
N ALA A 310 7.66 1.88 22.71
CA ALA A 310 7.97 0.49 22.42
C ALA A 310 8.34 0.25 20.94
N CYS A 311 7.68 0.96 20.00
CA CYS A 311 8.04 0.91 18.58
C CYS A 311 9.40 1.55 18.31
N LEU A 312 9.72 2.69 18.93
CA LEU A 312 11.02 3.33 18.80
C LEU A 312 12.13 2.42 19.33
N ALA A 313 11.97 1.83 20.52
CA ALA A 313 12.91 0.87 21.05
C ALA A 313 13.05 -0.40 20.18
N HIS A 314 11.96 -0.85 19.55
CA HIS A 314 12.01 -1.95 18.59
C HIS A 314 12.79 -1.56 17.33
N ARG A 315 12.58 -0.35 16.83
CA ARG A 315 13.27 0.23 15.70
C ARG A 315 14.80 0.34 15.96
N ASP A 316 15.21 0.79 17.16
CA ASP A 316 16.62 0.92 17.53
C ASP A 316 17.34 -0.44 17.45
N ARG A 317 16.69 -1.52 17.91
CA ARG A 317 17.20 -2.89 17.76
C ARG A 317 17.36 -3.35 16.31
N LEU A 318 16.58 -2.77 15.37
CA LEU A 318 16.72 -3.08 13.96
C LEU A 318 17.84 -2.29 13.27
N ALA A 319 18.46 -1.32 13.94
CA ALA A 319 19.49 -0.44 13.40
C ALA A 319 19.11 0.12 12.01
N THR A 320 17.93 0.75 11.91
CA THR A 320 17.36 1.20 10.64
C THR A 320 17.49 2.69 10.44
N VAL A 321 17.69 3.11 9.20
CA VAL A 321 17.66 4.52 8.77
C VAL A 321 16.31 4.92 8.18
N ASN A 322 15.37 3.99 8.04
CA ASN A 322 14.04 4.26 7.50
C ASN A 322 13.35 5.35 8.36
N PRO A 323 12.75 6.41 7.79
CA PRO A 323 12.15 7.49 8.57
C PRO A 323 10.86 7.08 9.31
N HIS A 324 10.23 5.96 8.95
CA HIS A 324 8.94 5.56 9.52
C HIS A 324 9.09 4.88 10.89
N VAL A 325 8.07 5.03 11.75
CA VAL A 325 8.03 4.40 13.08
C VAL A 325 7.85 2.89 12.97
N ILE A 326 6.97 2.44 12.09
CA ILE A 326 6.73 1.02 11.81
C ILE A 326 7.65 0.57 10.69
N VAL A 327 8.66 -0.21 11.04
CA VAL A 327 9.67 -0.73 10.12
C VAL A 327 9.65 -2.25 10.11
N THR A 328 9.70 -2.85 8.94
CA THR A 328 9.73 -4.31 8.73
C THR A 328 11.10 -4.74 8.23
N GLY A 329 11.40 -6.04 8.26
CA GLY A 329 12.63 -6.57 7.68
C GLY A 329 12.84 -6.18 6.21
N THR A 330 11.75 -5.96 5.46
CA THR A 330 11.81 -5.58 4.03
C THR A 330 11.93 -4.06 3.81
N THR A 331 11.54 -3.23 4.79
CA THR A 331 11.57 -1.76 4.65
C THR A 331 12.71 -1.11 5.42
N ARG A 332 13.42 -1.86 6.29
CA ARG A 332 14.43 -1.30 7.19
C ARG A 332 15.61 -0.62 6.48
N THR A 333 15.88 -0.98 5.24
CA THR A 333 17.04 -0.49 4.47
C THR A 333 16.69 0.60 3.46
N GLY A 334 15.40 0.93 3.32
CA GLY A 334 14.89 1.96 2.40
C GLY A 334 14.06 3.00 3.14
N ASP A 335 13.38 3.87 2.38
CA ASP A 335 12.59 4.98 2.90
C ASP A 335 11.08 4.73 2.80
N ALA A 336 10.68 3.57 2.25
CA ALA A 336 9.27 3.24 2.05
C ALA A 336 8.60 2.85 3.39
N PRO A 337 7.34 3.23 3.61
CA PRO A 337 6.54 2.75 4.75
C PRO A 337 6.26 1.25 4.63
N ALA A 338 5.92 0.62 5.73
CA ALA A 338 5.43 -0.76 5.75
C ALA A 338 4.22 -0.95 4.82
N ASP A 339 4.05 -2.14 4.24
CA ASP A 339 2.89 -2.44 3.39
C ASP A 339 1.57 -2.44 4.17
N GLY A 340 0.45 -2.13 3.50
CA GLY A 340 -0.88 -2.15 4.12
C GLY A 340 -1.29 -3.53 4.61
N SER A 341 -0.92 -4.59 3.90
CA SER A 341 -1.16 -5.98 4.28
C SER A 341 -0.42 -6.36 5.56
N TYR A 342 0.76 -5.77 5.80
CA TYR A 342 1.52 -5.98 7.02
C TYR A 342 0.73 -5.58 8.27
N LEU A 343 0.09 -4.39 8.27
CA LEU A 343 -0.73 -3.96 9.40
C LEU A 343 -1.93 -4.90 9.61
N SER A 344 -2.59 -5.30 8.53
CA SER A 344 -3.70 -6.25 8.62
C SER A 344 -3.25 -7.58 9.22
N SER A 345 -2.13 -8.13 8.77
CA SER A 345 -1.58 -9.38 9.32
C SER A 345 -1.16 -9.26 10.79
N ARG A 346 -0.72 -8.07 11.23
CA ARG A 346 -0.37 -7.82 12.64
C ARG A 346 -1.59 -7.77 13.56
N LEU A 347 -2.75 -7.38 13.05
CA LEU A 347 -4.00 -7.36 13.83
C LEU A 347 -4.80 -8.66 13.71
N THR A 348 -4.46 -9.58 12.81
CA THR A 348 -5.10 -10.91 12.67
C THR A 348 -5.15 -11.68 14.00
N PRO A 349 -4.09 -11.73 14.84
CA PRO A 349 -4.14 -12.41 16.12
C PRO A 349 -5.12 -11.80 17.13
N ALA A 350 -5.59 -10.58 16.89
CA ALA A 350 -6.60 -9.89 17.68
C ALA A 350 -8.00 -9.99 17.05
N ASP A 351 -8.16 -10.82 16.03
CA ASP A 351 -9.39 -11.02 15.25
C ASP A 351 -10.06 -9.70 14.80
N THR A 352 -9.25 -8.76 14.38
CA THR A 352 -9.73 -7.44 13.92
C THR A 352 -8.88 -6.87 12.81
N THR A 353 -9.33 -5.75 12.24
CA THR A 353 -8.62 -5.00 11.20
C THR A 353 -8.46 -3.53 11.60
N PRO A 354 -7.44 -2.83 11.09
CA PRO A 354 -7.33 -1.38 11.30
C PRO A 354 -8.59 -0.62 10.85
N SER A 355 -9.27 -1.12 9.83
CA SER A 355 -10.50 -0.52 9.31
C SER A 355 -11.65 -0.65 10.31
N ALA A 356 -11.89 -1.83 10.89
CA ALA A 356 -12.95 -2.06 11.87
C ALA A 356 -12.73 -1.19 13.11
N CYS A 357 -11.51 -1.15 13.66
CA CYS A 357 -11.16 -0.29 14.79
C CYS A 357 -11.43 1.18 14.49
N ARG A 358 -10.96 1.67 13.34
CA ARG A 358 -11.18 3.06 12.90
C ARG A 358 -12.66 3.38 12.74
N GLN A 359 -13.41 2.50 12.11
CA GLN A 359 -14.85 2.67 11.87
C GLN A 359 -15.61 2.75 13.20
N THR A 360 -15.27 1.89 14.15
CA THR A 360 -15.83 1.93 15.51
C THR A 360 -15.61 3.30 16.16
N ARG A 361 -14.36 3.82 16.10
CA ARG A 361 -14.06 5.12 16.71
C ARG A 361 -14.76 6.27 16.01
N ILE A 362 -14.85 6.25 14.68
CA ILE A 362 -15.57 7.28 13.92
C ILE A 362 -17.06 7.24 14.30
N ALA A 363 -17.70 6.06 14.38
CA ALA A 363 -19.08 5.92 14.78
C ALA A 363 -19.35 6.49 16.20
N GLN A 364 -18.42 6.32 17.13
CA GLN A 364 -18.49 6.97 18.45
C GLN A 364 -18.37 8.49 18.33
N LEU A 365 -17.33 8.97 17.65
CA LEU A 365 -17.06 10.40 17.56
C LEU A 365 -18.21 11.19 16.90
N VAL A 366 -18.90 10.62 15.91
CA VAL A 366 -20.06 11.30 15.29
C VAL A 366 -21.28 11.32 16.19
N ASN A 367 -21.35 10.46 17.22
CA ASN A 367 -22.38 10.50 18.25
C ASN A 367 -22.05 11.48 19.38
N ASP A 368 -20.76 11.64 19.69
CA ASP A 368 -20.32 12.45 20.83
C ASP A 368 -20.03 13.92 20.43
N LEU A 369 -19.60 14.17 19.20
CA LEU A 369 -19.10 15.44 18.70
C LEU A 369 -19.87 15.94 17.47
N ASP A 370 -19.70 17.21 17.15
CA ASP A 370 -20.18 17.76 15.88
C ASP A 370 -19.50 17.06 14.68
N PRO A 371 -20.28 16.56 13.72
CA PRO A 371 -19.72 15.84 12.58
C PRO A 371 -18.74 16.65 11.73
N LYS A 372 -18.97 17.96 11.55
CA LYS A 372 -18.06 18.82 10.78
C LYS A 372 -16.72 18.98 11.47
N LEU A 373 -16.75 19.18 12.80
CA LEU A 373 -15.54 19.23 13.61
C LEU A 373 -14.80 17.89 13.59
N THR A 374 -15.53 16.77 13.66
CA THR A 374 -14.96 15.43 13.56
C THR A 374 -14.29 15.22 12.19
N ALA A 375 -14.94 15.62 11.09
CA ALA A 375 -14.36 15.52 9.75
C ALA A 375 -13.07 16.35 9.65
N ALA A 376 -13.13 17.60 10.09
CA ALA A 376 -11.96 18.50 10.08
C ALA A 376 -10.81 17.95 10.93
N ALA A 377 -11.05 17.52 12.15
CA ALA A 377 -10.02 16.98 13.05
C ALA A 377 -9.35 15.69 12.51
N LEU A 378 -10.12 14.83 11.84
CA LEU A 378 -9.62 13.60 11.25
C LEU A 378 -9.03 13.78 9.84
N GLY A 379 -9.09 14.98 9.26
CA GLY A 379 -8.68 15.25 7.88
C GLY A 379 -9.56 14.51 6.86
N MET A 380 -10.84 14.31 7.17
CA MET A 380 -11.81 13.64 6.33
C MET A 380 -12.64 14.64 5.52
N ARG A 381 -13.16 14.20 4.37
CA ARG A 381 -14.18 14.95 3.65
C ARG A 381 -15.54 14.75 4.31
N ASP A 382 -16.39 15.76 4.31
CA ASP A 382 -17.75 15.69 4.87
C ASP A 382 -18.56 14.53 4.30
N SER A 383 -18.48 14.29 2.98
CA SER A 383 -19.14 13.16 2.33
C SER A 383 -18.67 11.78 2.85
N GLY A 384 -17.47 11.69 3.44
CA GLY A 384 -16.97 10.48 4.08
C GLY A 384 -17.65 10.19 5.41
N LEU A 385 -18.07 11.23 6.11
CA LEU A 385 -18.73 11.11 7.41
C LEU A 385 -20.26 10.88 7.29
N VAL A 386 -20.89 11.39 6.23
CA VAL A 386 -22.34 11.25 6.02
C VAL A 386 -22.80 9.80 6.11
N ARG A 387 -21.98 8.86 5.67
CA ARG A 387 -22.28 7.42 5.77
C ARG A 387 -22.38 6.93 7.21
N TYR A 388 -21.59 7.48 8.12
CA TYR A 388 -21.64 7.12 9.54
C TYR A 388 -22.87 7.73 10.21
N LEU A 389 -23.27 8.94 9.79
CA LEU A 389 -24.45 9.62 10.31
C LEU A 389 -25.75 8.90 9.95
N ALA A 390 -25.85 8.34 8.72
CA ALA A 390 -27.08 7.71 8.25
C ALA A 390 -27.52 6.49 9.08
N ASP A 391 -26.55 5.71 9.58
CA ASP A 391 -26.83 4.38 10.16
C ASP A 391 -26.35 4.22 11.61
N ASN A 392 -25.65 5.20 12.18
CA ASN A 392 -25.05 5.10 13.51
C ASN A 392 -25.39 6.27 14.43
N VAL A 393 -26.35 7.12 14.06
CA VAL A 393 -26.83 8.17 14.97
C VAL A 393 -27.73 7.54 16.04
N ALA A 394 -27.39 7.73 17.29
CA ALA A 394 -28.23 7.32 18.42
C ALA A 394 -29.60 8.02 18.29
N HIS A 395 -30.71 7.25 18.38
CA HIS A 395 -32.07 7.75 18.19
C HIS A 395 -32.39 8.92 19.12
N ASP A 396 -31.80 8.95 20.30
CA ASP A 396 -32.00 10.00 21.32
C ASP A 396 -31.56 11.40 20.83
N ARG A 397 -30.63 11.50 19.87
CA ARG A 397 -30.21 12.78 19.27
C ARG A 397 -31.18 13.34 18.25
N LEU A 398 -31.98 12.50 17.61
CA LEU A 398 -32.97 12.93 16.63
C LEU A 398 -34.18 13.62 17.28
N HIS A 399 -34.40 13.43 18.58
CA HIS A 399 -35.52 14.05 19.31
C HIS A 399 -35.26 15.48 19.81
N HIS A 400 -34.05 16.01 19.70
CA HIS A 400 -33.72 17.36 20.17
C HIS A 400 -33.80 18.46 19.10
N THR A 401 -34.10 18.14 17.85
CA THR A 401 -34.39 19.12 16.79
C THR A 401 -35.89 19.26 16.60
N LYS A 402 -36.62 19.77 17.59
CA LYS A 402 -37.90 20.43 17.33
C LYS A 402 -37.59 21.81 16.72
N PRO A 403 -38.10 22.13 15.52
CA PRO A 403 -38.07 23.51 15.05
C PRO A 403 -38.94 24.35 15.95
N GLY A 404 -38.35 25.41 16.54
CA GLY A 404 -39.09 26.52 17.13
C GLY A 404 -39.69 27.40 16.03
#